data_72e904aad3f1a0a31d2ed88331a253ee
#
_entry.id   72e904aad3f1a0a31d2ed88331a253ee
#
_cell.length_a   1.000
_cell.length_b   1.000
_cell.length_c   1.000
_cell.angle_alpha   90.00
_cell.angle_beta   90.00
_cell.angle_gamma   90.00
#
_symmetry.space_group_name_H-M   'P 1'
#
loop_
_entity.id
_entity.type
_entity.pdbx_description
1 polymer ?
#
loop_
_entity_poly.entity_id
_entity_poly.type
_entity_poly.pdbx_seq_one_letter_code
_entity_poly.pdbx_strand_id
1 'polypeptide(L)'
;IIRHRFKEPKATLRELFSRIVFNILCGNTDDHARNHAAFWDGHHLTLTPAYDICPQPRSGEEASQAMLIHDSVRSSQIGSCITAAPIFLIKQEEAMRIVNRQVAIIQQEWETVCDEANLTAVDQRQLWRRQFLNPFAFYGASEEVLVPSY
;
A
#
# COMPACT_ATOMS: atom_id res chain seq x y z
N ILE A 1 -6.41 1.79 19.55
CA ILE A 1 -5.42 2.81 19.96
C ILE A 1 -5.62 4.09 19.12
N ILE A 2 -5.54 4.06 17.78
CA ILE A 2 -5.56 5.25 16.91
C ILE A 2 -6.76 6.16 17.21
N ARG A 3 -7.98 5.62 17.28
CA ARG A 3 -9.22 6.39 17.50
C ARG A 3 -9.26 7.19 18.80
N HIS A 4 -8.45 6.84 19.79
CA HIS A 4 -8.52 7.39 21.14
C HIS A 4 -7.24 8.07 21.62
N ARG A 5 -6.10 7.81 20.99
CA ARG A 5 -4.80 8.28 21.49
C ARG A 5 -4.04 9.13 20.48
N PHE A 6 -4.43 9.11 19.21
CA PHE A 6 -3.77 9.93 18.20
C PHE A 6 -4.38 11.33 18.14
N LYS A 7 -3.52 12.32 17.85
CA LYS A 7 -3.90 13.73 17.74
C LYS A 7 -4.96 13.95 16.67
N GLU A 8 -4.82 13.30 15.53
CA GLU A 8 -5.69 13.41 14.36
C GLU A 8 -6.16 12.01 13.91
N PRO A 9 -7.14 11.39 14.62
CA PRO A 9 -7.46 9.98 14.39
C PRO A 9 -7.91 9.66 12.95
N LYS A 10 -8.73 10.51 12.34
CA LYS A 10 -9.22 10.29 10.97
C LYS A 10 -8.11 10.41 9.95
N ALA A 11 -7.29 11.44 10.05
CA ALA A 11 -6.14 11.64 9.17
C ALA A 11 -5.14 10.48 9.31
N THR A 12 -4.88 10.04 10.55
CA THR A 12 -3.98 8.91 10.85
C THR A 12 -4.49 7.60 10.25
N LEU A 13 -5.80 7.30 10.37
CA LEU A 13 -6.38 6.10 9.78
C LEU A 13 -6.32 6.14 8.26
N ARG A 14 -6.60 7.29 7.66
CA ARG A 14 -6.48 7.50 6.21
C ARG A 14 -5.04 7.32 5.72
N GLU A 15 -4.08 7.86 6.45
CA GLU A 15 -2.65 7.68 6.15
C GLU A 15 -2.24 6.21 6.27
N LEU A 16 -2.63 5.51 7.32
CA LEU A 16 -2.34 4.09 7.49
C LEU A 16 -2.95 3.25 6.36
N PHE A 17 -4.20 3.52 5.99
CA PHE A 17 -4.83 2.89 4.82
C PHE A 17 -4.02 3.11 3.55
N SER A 18 -3.59 4.36 3.32
CA SER A 18 -2.77 4.73 2.16
C SER A 18 -1.44 3.97 2.11
N ARG A 19 -0.79 3.78 3.28
CA ARG A 19 0.46 2.99 3.39
C ARG A 19 0.23 1.52 3.08
N ILE A 20 -0.84 0.91 3.58
CA ILE A 20 -1.17 -0.50 3.29
C ILE A 20 -1.39 -0.69 1.79
N VAL A 21 -2.15 0.21 1.16
CA VAL A 21 -2.35 0.20 -0.30
C VAL A 21 -1.02 0.31 -1.03
N PHE A 22 -0.15 1.25 -0.64
CA PHE A 22 1.15 1.43 -1.28
C PHE A 22 2.04 0.21 -1.12
N ASN A 23 2.10 -0.41 0.06
CA ASN A 23 2.86 -1.62 0.30
C ASN A 23 2.42 -2.78 -0.62
N ILE A 24 1.12 -2.92 -0.86
CA ILE A 24 0.61 -3.90 -1.83
C ILE A 24 1.03 -3.55 -3.25
N LEU A 25 0.89 -2.28 -3.66
CA LEU A 25 1.19 -1.83 -5.01
C LEU A 25 2.68 -1.88 -5.36
N CYS A 26 3.57 -1.64 -4.39
CA CYS A 26 5.03 -1.76 -4.59
C CYS A 26 5.56 -3.18 -4.30
N GLY A 27 4.71 -4.11 -3.87
CA GLY A 27 5.10 -5.49 -3.59
C GLY A 27 5.88 -5.68 -2.28
N ASN A 28 5.75 -4.75 -1.32
CA ASN A 28 6.26 -4.94 0.03
C ASN A 28 5.32 -5.86 0.81
N THR A 29 5.60 -7.15 0.80
CA THR A 29 4.80 -8.17 1.51
C THR A 29 5.22 -8.36 2.97
N ASP A 30 6.34 -7.77 3.39
CA ASP A 30 6.84 -7.84 4.77
C ASP A 30 6.35 -6.68 5.65
N ASP A 31 5.31 -5.95 5.20
CA ASP A 31 4.70 -4.90 6.00
C ASP A 31 4.04 -5.48 7.25
N HIS A 32 4.67 -5.27 8.40
CA HIS A 32 4.22 -5.77 9.69
C HIS A 32 4.04 -4.63 10.71
N ALA A 33 3.36 -4.90 11.83
CA ALA A 33 3.01 -3.87 12.81
C ALA A 33 4.21 -3.05 13.36
N ARG A 34 5.42 -3.61 13.36
CA ARG A 34 6.64 -2.90 13.78
C ARG A 34 7.14 -1.87 12.78
N ASN A 35 6.65 -1.91 11.52
CA ASN A 35 6.94 -0.90 10.49
C ASN A 35 6.05 0.35 10.63
N HIS A 36 5.21 0.39 11.67
CA HIS A 36 4.32 1.51 11.97
C HIS A 36 4.57 2.01 13.38
N ALA A 37 5.27 3.12 13.52
CA ALA A 37 5.59 3.74 14.80
C ALA A 37 4.89 5.10 14.97
N ALA A 38 4.88 5.60 16.20
CA ALA A 38 4.33 6.90 16.51
C ALA A 38 5.19 7.64 17.52
N PHE A 39 5.30 8.95 17.34
CA PHE A 39 5.87 9.87 18.34
C PHE A 39 4.85 10.10 19.44
N TRP A 40 5.35 10.26 20.66
CA TRP A 40 4.58 10.64 21.85
C TRP A 40 4.98 12.01 22.33
N ASP A 41 4.02 12.93 22.44
CA ASP A 41 4.27 14.31 22.89
C ASP A 41 3.93 14.57 24.38
N GLY A 42 3.62 13.51 25.14
CA GLY A 42 3.15 13.57 26.51
C GLY A 42 1.62 13.46 26.65
N HIS A 43 0.87 13.67 25.58
CA HIS A 43 -0.61 13.67 25.58
C HIS A 43 -1.18 12.82 24.44
N HIS A 44 -0.61 12.92 23.25
CA HIS A 44 -1.12 12.27 22.03
C HIS A 44 -0.02 11.59 21.24
N LEU A 45 -0.42 10.65 20.44
CA LEU A 45 0.42 9.99 19.45
C LEU A 45 0.29 10.67 18.07
N THR A 46 1.38 10.72 17.33
CA THR A 46 1.42 11.15 15.93
C THR A 46 2.22 10.13 15.13
N LEU A 47 1.67 9.65 14.02
CA LEU A 47 2.32 8.65 13.18
C LEU A 47 3.68 9.17 12.69
N THR A 48 4.72 8.33 12.74
CA THR A 48 6.02 8.67 12.14
C THR A 48 5.92 8.73 10.62
N PRO A 49 6.88 9.35 9.91
CA PRO A 49 7.06 9.06 8.48
C PRO A 49 7.10 7.56 8.22
N ALA A 50 6.68 7.14 7.03
CA ALA A 50 6.78 5.75 6.63
C ALA A 50 8.24 5.33 6.49
N TYR A 51 8.55 4.09 6.84
CA TYR A 51 9.89 3.51 6.75
C TYR A 51 9.80 2.02 6.45
N ASP A 52 10.92 1.43 6.08
CA ASP A 52 11.04 0.00 5.78
C ASP A 52 10.08 -0.47 4.66
N ILE A 53 9.91 0.39 3.66
CA ILE A 53 9.14 0.06 2.45
C ILE A 53 10.09 -0.56 1.44
N CYS A 54 10.13 -1.88 1.41
CA CYS A 54 11.05 -2.64 0.58
C CYS A 54 10.30 -3.66 -0.29
N PRO A 55 10.26 -3.49 -1.62
CA PRO A 55 9.68 -4.48 -2.51
C PRO A 55 10.35 -5.85 -2.31
N GLN A 56 9.57 -6.88 -2.06
CA GLN A 56 10.07 -8.22 -1.79
C GLN A 56 10.11 -9.06 -3.06
N PRO A 57 11.14 -9.90 -3.24
CA PRO A 57 11.16 -10.85 -4.34
C PRO A 57 9.96 -11.79 -4.28
N ARG A 58 9.31 -12.02 -5.41
CA ARG A 58 8.14 -12.91 -5.50
C ARG A 58 8.47 -14.16 -6.30
N SER A 59 8.13 -15.31 -5.73
CA SER A 59 8.07 -16.58 -6.44
C SER A 59 6.59 -16.94 -6.62
N GLY A 60 6.11 -16.98 -7.86
CA GLY A 60 4.71 -17.24 -8.19
C GLY A 60 3.85 -15.98 -8.24
N GLU A 61 2.55 -16.18 -8.47
CA GLU A 61 1.59 -15.09 -8.67
C GLU A 61 1.01 -14.59 -7.33
N GLU A 62 0.62 -15.50 -6.43
CA GLU A 62 -0.02 -15.17 -5.18
C GLU A 62 0.95 -14.60 -4.13
N ALA A 63 0.44 -13.70 -3.30
CA ALA A 63 1.17 -13.15 -2.17
C ALA A 63 0.23 -12.79 -1.02
N SER A 64 0.80 -12.80 0.20
CA SER A 64 0.13 -12.38 1.41
C SER A 64 0.94 -11.33 2.14
N GLN A 65 0.27 -10.39 2.77
CA GLN A 65 0.88 -9.41 3.66
C GLN A 65 1.25 -10.04 5.01
N ALA A 66 2.31 -9.57 5.65
CA ALA A 66 2.69 -10.00 6.99
C ALA A 66 1.62 -9.61 8.02
N MET A 67 0.95 -8.45 7.84
CA MET A 67 -0.21 -8.05 8.64
C MET A 67 -1.52 -8.52 8.03
N LEU A 68 -2.53 -8.68 8.91
CA LEU A 68 -3.92 -8.79 8.48
C LEU A 68 -4.41 -7.42 7.97
N ILE A 69 -5.11 -7.42 6.84
CA ILE A 69 -5.75 -6.23 6.28
C ILE A 69 -7.09 -6.00 6.98
N HIS A 70 -7.89 -7.07 7.12
CA HIS A 70 -9.10 -7.10 7.93
C HIS A 70 -9.42 -8.55 8.31
N ASP A 71 -10.10 -8.75 9.43
CA ASP A 71 -10.49 -10.07 9.95
C ASP A 71 -9.33 -11.08 9.88
N SER A 72 -9.46 -12.15 9.11
CA SER A 72 -8.42 -13.14 8.84
C SER A 72 -7.73 -12.95 7.48
N VAL A 73 -8.06 -11.88 6.74
CA VAL A 73 -7.60 -11.66 5.37
C VAL A 73 -6.25 -10.95 5.37
N ARG A 74 -5.30 -11.53 4.66
CA ARG A 74 -3.96 -10.96 4.41
C ARG A 74 -3.54 -11.01 2.95
N SER A 75 -4.45 -11.36 2.03
CA SER A 75 -4.14 -11.40 0.60
C SER A 75 -3.61 -10.06 0.11
N SER A 76 -2.50 -10.07 -0.62
CA SER A 76 -1.87 -8.86 -1.18
C SER A 76 -2.69 -8.33 -2.37
N GLN A 77 -3.95 -7.96 -2.09
CA GLN A 77 -4.95 -7.56 -3.09
C GLN A 77 -5.64 -6.25 -2.69
N ILE A 78 -5.81 -5.37 -3.67
CA ILE A 78 -6.47 -4.07 -3.51
C ILE A 78 -7.95 -4.23 -3.12
N GLY A 79 -8.63 -5.25 -3.65
CA GLY A 79 -10.01 -5.57 -3.26
C GLY A 79 -10.18 -5.77 -1.75
N SER A 80 -9.20 -6.41 -1.09
CA SER A 80 -9.18 -6.58 0.37
C SER A 80 -9.07 -5.24 1.10
N CYS A 81 -8.26 -4.29 0.60
CA CYS A 81 -8.16 -2.95 1.16
C CYS A 81 -9.47 -2.18 1.02
N ILE A 82 -10.11 -2.22 -0.16
CA ILE A 82 -11.37 -1.54 -0.40
C ILE A 82 -12.46 -2.08 0.53
N THR A 83 -12.52 -3.39 0.73
CA THR A 83 -13.42 -4.03 1.70
C THR A 83 -13.15 -3.55 3.13
N ALA A 84 -11.88 -3.34 3.49
CA ALA A 84 -11.47 -2.86 4.81
C ALA A 84 -11.70 -1.36 5.05
N ALA A 85 -11.99 -0.56 4.02
CA ALA A 85 -12.08 0.90 4.11
C ALA A 85 -12.96 1.42 5.27
N PRO A 86 -14.13 0.83 5.59
CA PRO A 86 -14.94 1.26 6.73
C PRO A 86 -14.22 1.13 8.08
N ILE A 87 -13.31 0.16 8.25
CA ILE A 87 -12.50 0.00 9.46
C ILE A 87 -11.60 1.23 9.68
N PHE A 88 -11.15 1.85 8.59
CA PHE A 88 -10.34 3.07 8.58
C PHE A 88 -11.18 4.35 8.56
N LEU A 89 -12.50 4.27 8.72
CA LEU A 89 -13.44 5.39 8.65
C LEU A 89 -13.40 6.12 7.29
N ILE A 90 -13.15 5.38 6.23
CA ILE A 90 -13.06 5.86 4.86
C ILE A 90 -14.24 5.28 4.07
N LYS A 91 -14.88 6.10 3.25
CA LYS A 91 -15.90 5.63 2.30
C LYS A 91 -15.25 4.87 1.14
N GLN A 92 -15.99 3.95 0.54
CA GLN A 92 -15.49 3.12 -0.55
C GLN A 92 -15.00 3.95 -1.73
N GLU A 93 -15.73 5.02 -2.10
CA GLU A 93 -15.33 5.90 -3.19
C GLU A 93 -14.01 6.65 -2.89
N GLU A 94 -13.76 6.98 -1.63
CA GLU A 94 -12.50 7.59 -1.22
C GLU A 94 -11.37 6.56 -1.24
N ALA A 95 -11.62 5.33 -0.80
CA ALA A 95 -10.66 4.23 -0.89
C ALA A 95 -10.23 3.99 -2.34
N MET A 96 -11.16 3.91 -3.27
CA MET A 96 -10.88 3.77 -4.70
C MET A 96 -10.07 4.95 -5.25
N ARG A 97 -10.39 6.20 -4.87
CA ARG A 97 -9.58 7.37 -5.26
C ARG A 97 -8.15 7.30 -4.77
N ILE A 98 -7.92 6.81 -3.53
CA ILE A 98 -6.57 6.63 -2.99
C ILE A 98 -5.81 5.59 -3.83
N VAL A 99 -6.42 4.46 -4.10
CA VAL A 99 -5.83 3.40 -4.93
C VAL A 99 -5.47 3.94 -6.32
N ASN A 100 -6.44 4.49 -7.03
CA ASN A 100 -6.26 4.97 -8.40
C ASN A 100 -5.19 6.05 -8.49
N ARG A 101 -5.15 6.96 -7.52
CA ARG A 101 -4.10 7.98 -7.45
C ARG A 101 -2.71 7.37 -7.29
N GLN A 102 -2.56 6.36 -6.42
CA GLN A 102 -1.26 5.72 -6.22
C GLN A 102 -0.82 4.91 -7.44
N VAL A 103 -1.73 4.19 -8.08
CA VAL A 103 -1.45 3.49 -9.36
C VAL A 103 -0.97 4.48 -10.40
N ALA A 104 -1.69 5.59 -10.58
CA ALA A 104 -1.31 6.63 -11.54
C ALA A 104 0.08 7.23 -11.24
N ILE A 105 0.37 7.56 -9.98
CA ILE A 105 1.67 8.10 -9.57
C ILE A 105 2.79 7.08 -9.84
N ILE A 106 2.62 5.82 -9.47
CA ILE A 106 3.63 4.79 -9.71
C ILE A 106 3.92 4.66 -11.22
N GLN A 107 2.88 4.70 -12.07
CA GLN A 107 3.05 4.63 -13.52
C GLN A 107 3.76 5.87 -14.08
N GLN A 108 3.38 7.07 -13.64
CA GLN A 108 3.95 8.33 -14.12
C GLN A 108 5.42 8.50 -13.71
N GLU A 109 5.75 8.15 -12.47
CA GLU A 109 7.07 8.41 -11.90
C GLU A 109 8.04 7.24 -12.10
N TRP A 110 7.60 6.11 -12.67
CA TRP A 110 8.39 4.89 -12.77
C TRP A 110 9.77 5.11 -13.41
N GLU A 111 9.80 5.71 -14.61
CA GLU A 111 11.05 5.95 -15.33
C GLU A 111 11.95 6.92 -14.55
N THR A 112 11.40 8.02 -14.07
CA THR A 112 12.14 9.02 -13.28
C THR A 112 12.79 8.40 -12.05
N VAL A 113 12.04 7.62 -11.27
CA VAL A 113 12.54 6.95 -10.06
C VAL A 113 13.59 5.89 -10.41
N CYS A 114 13.40 5.15 -11.49
CA CYS A 114 14.40 4.18 -11.95
C CYS A 114 15.71 4.85 -12.34
N ASP A 115 15.65 5.99 -13.03
CA ASP A 115 16.83 6.76 -13.43
C ASP A 115 17.55 7.34 -12.20
N GLU A 116 16.81 7.93 -11.26
CA GLU A 116 17.37 8.43 -9.99
C GLU A 116 18.05 7.33 -9.18
N ALA A 117 17.47 6.13 -9.18
CA ALA A 117 18.04 4.95 -8.51
C ALA A 117 19.17 4.27 -9.32
N ASN A 118 19.50 4.76 -10.51
CA ASN A 118 20.48 4.17 -11.43
C ASN A 118 20.20 2.69 -11.74
N LEU A 119 18.92 2.31 -11.88
CA LEU A 119 18.53 0.95 -12.23
C LEU A 119 18.84 0.65 -13.70
N THR A 120 19.44 -0.51 -13.93
CA THR A 120 19.63 -0.99 -15.31
C THR A 120 18.28 -1.35 -15.96
N ALA A 121 18.23 -1.35 -17.30
CA ALA A 121 17.04 -1.80 -18.03
C ALA A 121 16.62 -3.26 -17.69
N VAL A 122 17.56 -4.07 -17.20
CA VAL A 122 17.28 -5.43 -16.73
C VAL A 122 16.55 -5.37 -15.38
N ASP A 123 17.06 -4.58 -14.44
CA ASP A 123 16.46 -4.41 -13.11
C ASP A 123 15.04 -3.82 -13.23
N GLN A 124 14.87 -2.79 -14.06
CA GLN A 124 13.56 -2.19 -14.32
C GLN A 124 12.53 -3.23 -14.79
N ARG A 125 12.90 -4.10 -15.78
CA ARG A 125 12.04 -5.18 -16.26
C ARG A 125 11.78 -6.27 -15.22
N GLN A 126 12.73 -6.49 -14.29
CA GLN A 126 12.53 -7.45 -13.21
C GLN A 126 11.61 -6.94 -12.12
N LEU A 127 11.58 -5.64 -11.88
CA LEU A 127 10.74 -5.02 -10.85
C LEU A 127 9.33 -4.71 -11.36
N TRP A 128 9.21 -4.19 -12.60
CA TRP A 128 7.94 -3.81 -13.18
C TRP A 128 7.01 -5.00 -13.37
N ARG A 129 5.79 -4.90 -12.89
CA ARG A 129 4.75 -5.94 -12.96
C ARG A 129 5.08 -7.24 -12.22
N ARG A 130 6.24 -7.32 -11.59
CA ARG A 130 6.58 -8.42 -10.68
C ARG A 130 6.46 -8.01 -9.21
N GLN A 131 7.12 -6.95 -8.81
CA GLN A 131 6.96 -6.31 -7.51
C GLN A 131 5.98 -5.15 -7.60
N PHE A 132 6.30 -4.13 -8.42
CA PHE A 132 5.45 -2.97 -8.61
C PHE A 132 4.27 -3.30 -9.52
N LEU A 133 3.07 -2.94 -9.09
CA LEU A 133 1.81 -3.13 -9.81
C LEU A 133 1.61 -4.57 -10.32
N ASN A 134 1.96 -5.54 -9.47
CA ASN A 134 1.79 -6.96 -9.81
C ASN A 134 0.30 -7.26 -10.14
N PRO A 135 0.01 -8.02 -11.21
CA PRO A 135 -1.37 -8.34 -11.62
C PRO A 135 -2.22 -8.96 -10.51
N PHE A 136 -1.63 -9.80 -9.65
CA PHE A 136 -2.35 -10.41 -8.53
C PHE A 136 -2.96 -9.38 -7.57
N ALA A 137 -2.33 -8.22 -7.41
CA ALA A 137 -2.86 -7.15 -6.57
C ALA A 137 -4.23 -6.65 -7.05
N PHE A 138 -4.57 -6.83 -8.32
CA PHE A 138 -5.79 -6.35 -8.95
C PHE A 138 -6.84 -7.45 -9.18
N TYR A 139 -6.53 -8.72 -8.88
CA TYR A 139 -7.50 -9.80 -9.06
C TYR A 139 -8.72 -9.59 -8.14
N GLY A 140 -9.91 -9.69 -8.73
CA GLY A 140 -11.17 -9.47 -8.01
C GLY A 140 -11.44 -8.02 -7.60
N ALA A 141 -10.63 -7.06 -8.04
CA ALA A 141 -10.93 -5.65 -7.84
C ALA A 141 -12.11 -5.20 -8.71
N SER A 142 -12.83 -4.15 -8.25
CA SER A 142 -13.90 -3.51 -9.01
C SER A 142 -13.37 -2.96 -10.35
N GLU A 143 -14.24 -2.93 -11.38
CA GLU A 143 -13.93 -2.32 -12.69
C GLU A 143 -13.56 -0.82 -12.59
N GLU A 144 -13.92 -0.16 -11.49
CA GLU A 144 -13.57 1.25 -11.23
C GLU A 144 -12.11 1.43 -10.76
N VAL A 145 -11.41 0.35 -10.42
CA VAL A 145 -10.00 0.38 -10.07
C VAL A 145 -9.17 0.41 -11.36
N LEU A 146 -8.27 1.40 -11.46
CA LEU A 146 -7.33 1.48 -12.57
C LEU A 146 -6.41 0.25 -12.56
N VAL A 147 -6.62 -0.64 -13.52
CA VAL A 147 -5.71 -1.75 -13.76
C VAL A 147 -4.68 -1.29 -14.77
N PRO A 148 -3.38 -1.33 -14.45
CA PRO A 148 -2.33 -0.94 -15.38
C PRO A 148 -2.40 -1.75 -16.67
N SER A 149 -2.46 -1.08 -17.82
CA SER A 149 -2.33 -1.74 -19.13
C SER A 149 -0.93 -2.34 -19.31
N TYR A 150 -0.85 -3.41 -20.09
CA TYR A 150 0.42 -4.09 -20.40
C TYR A 150 1.32 -3.23 -21.29
#